data_8d116915dd181188a1c2ba5d39575bcc
#
_entry.id   8d116915dd181188a1c2ba5d39575bcc
#
_cell.length_a   1.000
_cell.length_b   1.000
_cell.length_c   1.000
_cell.angle_alpha   90.00
_cell.angle_beta   90.00
_cell.angle_gamma   90.00
#
_symmetry.space_group_name_H-M   'P 1'
#
loop_
_entity.id
_entity.type
_entity.pdbx_description
1 polymer ?
#
loop_
_entity_poly.entity_id
_entity_poly.type
_entity_poly.pdbx_seq_one_letter_code
_entity_poly.pdbx_strand_id
1 'polypeptide(L)'
;MTLNFTSSEVLEGPSVRINGVETVLTGNGKSWEATYMVPNFRAKIITLAGTPGVKGFHDGDGSSAKFDNPASIEVDDINNVFVADIFNNRIRKIDSSGIVTTYSGSGIAGLKDGPGTTATFNLPHGVGVDSSGIVYVADWVNHSIRQIDTDGNVNTYAGIGTEGSLNGQRDIASFKNPHNLTIDASGNIYIADCYNHLIRKIDLSGNVTTVAGTAGVSGAINANGTSASFNCPSDLEIDAFGNIYVSDHFNNLIRKIDVSKEVTTFAGSGEGGSNDGVGTKAQFNGPLGLALDSLGNLIVADYHSNLIRTIDPLGTVKTLIGTGDEGSDDGDENSATMSGPHDVATDKFDNVYLATRKDHLVRKINLVRDEINFRIDFADAAGNSGSVDNTTDNSLVKVDLEAPTLTKVEVSSTNTNTQGQLEQLAKEGDTITLTVESSEALKSLSVMGSDGSPTPLTAVGNTGREWTLSDTVDSDDSGELGFTLAYEDLAGNAGTS
;
A
#
# COMPACT_ATOMS: atom_id res chain seq x y z
N MET A 1 14.36 6.72 17.23
CA MET A 1 14.74 8.15 17.34
C MET A 1 15.79 8.31 18.43
N THR A 2 16.79 9.12 18.18
CA THR A 2 17.86 9.39 19.14
C THR A 2 17.88 10.88 19.46
N LEU A 3 17.78 11.23 20.75
CA LEU A 3 17.92 12.59 21.24
C LEU A 3 19.28 12.72 21.90
N ASN A 4 20.14 13.60 21.35
CA ASN A 4 21.44 13.91 21.93
C ASN A 4 21.41 15.29 22.61
N PHE A 5 21.92 15.38 23.81
CA PHE A 5 22.04 16.66 24.50
C PHE A 5 23.36 16.79 25.28
N THR A 6 23.80 18.02 25.42
CA THR A 6 25.01 18.37 26.18
C THR A 6 24.68 19.45 27.18
N SER A 7 25.38 19.43 28.31
CA SER A 7 25.29 20.45 29.36
C SER A 7 26.58 21.21 29.54
N SER A 8 26.51 22.42 30.08
CA SER A 8 27.72 23.23 30.47
C SER A 8 28.43 22.62 31.67
N GLU A 9 27.72 21.90 32.52
CA GLU A 9 28.22 21.28 33.74
C GLU A 9 27.94 19.77 33.77
N VAL A 10 28.58 19.06 34.70
CA VAL A 10 28.33 17.63 34.92
C VAL A 10 26.95 17.44 35.54
N LEU A 11 26.12 16.61 34.93
CA LEU A 11 24.80 16.27 35.44
C LEU A 11 24.83 14.96 36.25
N GLU A 12 24.04 14.93 37.31
CA GLU A 12 23.82 13.74 38.10
C GLU A 12 22.42 13.14 37.77
N GLY A 13 22.42 11.98 37.10
CA GLY A 13 21.22 11.18 36.83
C GLY A 13 20.11 11.93 36.11
N PRO A 14 20.36 12.60 34.94
CA PRO A 14 19.29 13.21 34.20
C PRO A 14 18.26 12.15 33.77
N SER A 15 17.00 12.54 33.66
CA SER A 15 15.95 11.70 33.11
C SER A 15 15.36 12.35 31.87
N VAL A 16 14.98 11.54 30.89
CA VAL A 16 14.33 12.01 29.66
C VAL A 16 13.01 11.28 29.51
N ARG A 17 11.96 12.06 29.28
CA ARG A 17 10.65 11.57 28.87
C ARG A 17 10.36 12.03 27.46
N ILE A 18 10.00 11.05 26.61
CA ILE A 18 9.53 11.33 25.25
C ILE A 18 8.08 10.86 25.18
N ASN A 19 7.17 11.73 24.76
CA ASN A 19 5.72 11.50 24.80
C ASN A 19 5.23 10.99 26.17
N GLY A 20 5.83 11.52 27.26
CA GLY A 20 5.48 11.13 28.62
C GLY A 20 6.09 9.80 29.11
N VAL A 21 6.75 9.04 28.24
CA VAL A 21 7.41 7.76 28.57
C VAL A 21 8.87 8.02 28.94
N GLU A 22 9.29 7.47 30.08
CA GLU A 22 10.69 7.55 30.51
C GLU A 22 11.57 6.67 29.63
N THR A 23 12.67 7.21 29.13
CA THR A 23 13.57 6.56 28.17
C THR A 23 14.88 6.15 28.83
N VAL A 24 15.50 5.12 28.24
CA VAL A 24 16.85 4.72 28.67
C VAL A 24 17.87 5.75 28.18
N LEU A 25 18.70 6.23 29.13
CA LEU A 25 19.78 7.14 28.84
C LEU A 25 21.13 6.39 28.82
N THR A 26 21.93 6.77 27.82
CA THR A 26 23.35 6.39 27.77
C THR A 26 24.21 7.65 27.75
N GLY A 27 25.31 7.63 28.42
CA GLY A 27 26.21 8.80 28.49
C GLY A 27 26.79 8.99 29.88
N ASN A 28 27.58 10.01 30.00
CA ASN A 28 28.17 10.41 31.29
C ASN A 28 28.56 11.90 31.31
N GLY A 29 28.55 12.45 32.52
CA GLY A 29 29.05 13.81 32.74
C GLY A 29 28.24 14.88 31.99
N LYS A 30 28.73 15.34 30.84
CA LYS A 30 28.15 16.46 30.10
C LYS A 30 27.45 16.07 28.82
N SER A 31 27.58 14.81 28.39
CA SER A 31 27.00 14.32 27.10
C SER A 31 26.15 13.09 27.32
N TRP A 32 24.94 13.17 26.85
CA TRP A 32 23.92 12.14 27.05
C TRP A 32 23.15 11.86 25.76
N GLU A 33 22.74 10.62 25.63
CA GLU A 33 21.90 10.14 24.53
C GLU A 33 20.68 9.41 25.09
N ALA A 34 19.50 9.74 24.58
CA ALA A 34 18.26 9.02 24.84
C ALA A 34 17.79 8.36 23.57
N THR A 35 17.56 7.05 23.60
CA THR A 35 16.96 6.33 22.48
C THR A 35 15.51 6.01 22.79
N TYR A 36 14.61 6.39 21.89
CA TYR A 36 13.19 6.13 21.97
C TYR A 36 12.73 5.38 20.72
N MET A 37 12.14 4.22 20.93
CA MET A 37 11.41 3.58 19.84
C MET A 37 10.10 4.33 19.66
N VAL A 38 9.95 4.98 18.52
CA VAL A 38 8.68 5.63 18.16
C VAL A 38 7.61 4.54 18.11
N PRO A 39 6.56 4.61 18.95
CA PRO A 39 5.47 3.65 18.82
C PRO A 39 4.84 3.80 17.43
N ASN A 40 4.39 2.67 16.90
CA ASN A 40 3.67 2.60 15.63
C ASN A 40 2.66 3.74 15.50
N PHE A 41 2.47 4.21 14.26
CA PHE A 41 1.52 5.24 13.86
C PHE A 41 0.24 5.24 14.72
N ARG A 42 -0.23 6.42 15.12
CA ARG A 42 -1.62 6.56 15.51
C ARG A 42 -2.44 6.74 14.25
N ALA A 43 -3.29 5.78 14.01
CA ALA A 43 -4.28 5.89 12.97
C ALA A 43 -5.48 6.71 13.49
N LYS A 44 -5.91 7.70 12.72
CA LYS A 44 -7.14 8.43 13.00
C LYS A 44 -8.05 8.37 11.79
N ILE A 45 -9.24 7.81 11.97
CA ILE A 45 -10.24 7.78 10.92
C ILE A 45 -11.14 9.01 10.99
N ILE A 46 -11.49 9.55 9.83
CA ILE A 46 -12.45 10.63 9.65
C ILE A 46 -13.42 10.25 8.54
N THR A 47 -14.65 10.73 8.64
CA THR A 47 -15.63 10.67 7.56
C THR A 47 -15.27 11.67 6.47
N LEU A 48 -15.01 11.18 5.26
CA LEU A 48 -14.70 11.98 4.08
C LEU A 48 -15.99 12.40 3.36
N ALA A 49 -16.92 11.46 3.16
CA ALA A 49 -18.20 11.72 2.51
C ALA A 49 -19.27 10.72 2.94
N GLY A 50 -20.52 11.19 2.86
CA GLY A 50 -21.72 10.44 3.29
C GLY A 50 -22.28 10.95 4.60
N THR A 51 -23.52 10.54 4.90
CA THR A 51 -24.19 10.81 6.16
C THR A 51 -24.39 9.50 6.91
N PRO A 52 -23.88 9.34 8.13
CA PRO A 52 -23.90 8.08 8.87
C PRO A 52 -25.29 7.43 8.92
N GLY A 53 -25.39 6.19 8.44
CA GLY A 53 -26.62 5.40 8.42
C GLY A 53 -27.71 5.90 7.45
N VAL A 54 -27.43 6.92 6.65
CA VAL A 54 -28.42 7.51 5.72
C VAL A 54 -28.09 7.12 4.30
N LYS A 55 -28.75 6.08 3.80
CA LYS A 55 -28.63 5.67 2.40
C LYS A 55 -29.35 6.60 1.44
N GLY A 56 -28.90 6.67 0.21
CA GLY A 56 -29.53 7.41 -0.87
C GLY A 56 -28.58 7.82 -1.96
N PHE A 57 -29.01 8.74 -2.79
CA PHE A 57 -28.25 9.33 -3.86
C PHE A 57 -28.31 10.85 -3.77
N HIS A 58 -27.18 11.48 -3.58
CA HIS A 58 -27.03 12.94 -3.64
C HIS A 58 -25.57 13.28 -3.97
N ASP A 59 -25.36 14.13 -4.97
CA ASP A 59 -24.08 14.79 -5.25
C ASP A 59 -23.97 16.06 -4.39
N GLY A 60 -22.75 16.49 -4.08
CA GLY A 60 -22.54 17.71 -3.28
C GLY A 60 -21.24 17.64 -2.47
N ASP A 61 -21.11 18.51 -1.47
CA ASP A 61 -20.00 18.41 -0.53
C ASP A 61 -20.07 17.10 0.28
N GLY A 62 -18.94 16.66 0.83
CA GLY A 62 -18.84 15.37 1.50
C GLY A 62 -19.93 15.15 2.55
N SER A 63 -20.28 16.18 3.33
CA SER A 63 -21.27 16.07 4.41
C SER A 63 -22.72 15.99 3.92
N SER A 64 -23.01 16.51 2.73
CA SER A 64 -24.35 16.48 2.11
C SER A 64 -24.53 15.30 1.14
N ALA A 65 -23.45 14.74 0.66
CA ALA A 65 -23.46 13.60 -0.26
C ALA A 65 -24.13 12.37 0.37
N LYS A 66 -24.70 11.51 -0.47
CA LYS A 66 -25.30 10.25 -0.03
C LYS A 66 -24.87 9.12 -0.98
N PHE A 67 -24.66 7.97 -0.38
CA PHE A 67 -24.37 6.70 -1.05
C PHE A 67 -25.41 5.65 -0.67
N ASP A 68 -25.53 4.60 -1.44
CA ASP A 68 -26.27 3.39 -1.05
C ASP A 68 -25.40 2.15 -1.21
N ASN A 69 -24.82 1.70 -0.10
CA ASN A 69 -23.86 0.60 -0.03
C ASN A 69 -22.60 0.83 -0.91
N PRO A 70 -21.78 1.87 -0.63
CA PRO A 70 -20.51 2.01 -1.32
C PRO A 70 -19.64 0.76 -1.05
N ALA A 71 -19.11 0.16 -2.12
CA ALA A 71 -18.39 -1.11 -2.00
C ALA A 71 -16.91 -0.97 -2.29
N SER A 72 -16.53 -0.64 -3.51
CA SER A 72 -15.12 -0.50 -3.86
C SER A 72 -14.72 0.97 -3.94
N ILE A 73 -13.46 1.19 -3.69
CA ILE A 73 -12.84 2.52 -3.65
C ILE A 73 -11.45 2.43 -4.30
N GLU A 74 -11.10 3.44 -5.10
CA GLU A 74 -9.77 3.56 -5.72
C GLU A 74 -9.36 5.02 -5.77
N VAL A 75 -8.05 5.29 -5.70
CA VAL A 75 -7.49 6.65 -5.65
C VAL A 75 -6.54 6.87 -6.82
N ASP A 76 -6.76 7.91 -7.62
CA ASP A 76 -5.84 8.26 -8.70
C ASP A 76 -4.64 9.09 -8.22
N ASP A 77 -3.64 9.27 -9.10
CA ASP A 77 -2.38 9.98 -8.82
C ASP A 77 -2.55 11.46 -8.41
N ILE A 78 -3.74 12.04 -8.67
CA ILE A 78 -4.09 13.42 -8.29
C ILE A 78 -5.09 13.49 -7.14
N ASN A 79 -5.22 12.37 -6.40
CA ASN A 79 -6.07 12.20 -5.21
C ASN A 79 -7.58 12.39 -5.47
N ASN A 80 -8.09 12.07 -6.64
CA ASN A 80 -9.51 11.81 -6.77
C ASN A 80 -9.81 10.39 -6.29
N VAL A 81 -10.92 10.24 -5.58
CA VAL A 81 -11.40 8.96 -5.07
C VAL A 81 -12.59 8.50 -5.89
N PHE A 82 -12.48 7.34 -6.53
CA PHE A 82 -13.58 6.71 -7.26
C PHE A 82 -14.26 5.68 -6.38
N VAL A 83 -15.59 5.65 -6.40
CA VAL A 83 -16.39 4.82 -5.51
C VAL A 83 -17.47 4.09 -6.30
N ALA A 84 -17.54 2.77 -6.16
CA ALA A 84 -18.66 1.98 -6.66
C ALA A 84 -19.85 2.12 -5.70
N ASP A 85 -20.85 2.89 -6.10
CA ASP A 85 -22.09 3.15 -5.35
C ASP A 85 -23.15 2.12 -5.81
N ILE A 86 -23.05 0.91 -5.23
CA ILE A 86 -23.64 -0.33 -5.76
C ILE A 86 -25.13 -0.19 -6.03
N PHE A 87 -25.93 0.12 -5.01
CA PHE A 87 -27.39 0.13 -5.17
C PHE A 87 -27.90 1.38 -5.89
N ASN A 88 -27.03 2.39 -6.06
CA ASN A 88 -27.31 3.50 -6.96
C ASN A 88 -26.92 3.21 -8.42
N ASN A 89 -26.32 2.07 -8.73
CA ASN A 89 -25.83 1.68 -10.06
C ASN A 89 -24.99 2.79 -10.71
N ARG A 90 -24.02 3.37 -9.93
CA ARG A 90 -23.18 4.49 -10.35
C ARG A 90 -21.75 4.32 -9.89
N ILE A 91 -20.86 4.96 -10.63
CA ILE A 91 -19.52 5.26 -10.15
C ILE A 91 -19.50 6.74 -9.76
N ARG A 92 -19.11 6.99 -8.50
CA ARG A 92 -19.00 8.34 -7.94
C ARG A 92 -17.54 8.75 -7.88
N LYS A 93 -17.30 10.04 -7.93
CA LYS A 93 -15.98 10.65 -7.80
C LYS A 93 -16.01 11.67 -6.67
N ILE A 94 -15.04 11.60 -5.79
CA ILE A 94 -14.77 12.62 -4.76
C ILE A 94 -13.47 13.29 -5.18
N ASP A 95 -13.50 14.60 -5.41
CA ASP A 95 -12.30 15.36 -5.76
C ASP A 95 -11.47 15.72 -4.52
N SER A 96 -10.29 16.29 -4.75
CA SER A 96 -9.37 16.69 -3.65
C SER A 96 -9.94 17.78 -2.73
N SER A 97 -11.04 18.44 -3.12
CA SER A 97 -11.79 19.40 -2.29
C SER A 97 -12.90 18.74 -1.47
N GLY A 98 -13.12 17.43 -1.64
CA GLY A 98 -14.16 16.66 -0.96
C GLY A 98 -15.54 16.76 -1.61
N ILE A 99 -15.63 17.27 -2.84
CA ILE A 99 -16.89 17.34 -3.58
C ILE A 99 -17.17 16.01 -4.27
N VAL A 100 -18.36 15.46 -4.00
CA VAL A 100 -18.86 14.21 -4.58
C VAL A 100 -19.69 14.52 -5.81
N THR A 101 -19.36 13.86 -6.91
CA THR A 101 -20.10 13.94 -8.17
C THR A 101 -20.37 12.55 -8.73
N THR A 102 -21.39 12.43 -9.55
CA THR A 102 -21.58 11.23 -10.37
C THR A 102 -20.59 11.26 -11.51
N TYR A 103 -19.62 10.32 -11.50
CA TYR A 103 -18.66 10.18 -12.58
C TYR A 103 -19.28 9.48 -13.78
N SER A 104 -20.01 8.38 -13.56
CA SER A 104 -20.71 7.65 -14.60
C SER A 104 -21.84 6.78 -14.04
N GLY A 105 -22.83 6.46 -14.90
CA GLY A 105 -24.00 5.65 -14.57
C GLY A 105 -25.28 6.48 -14.40
N SER A 106 -26.35 6.09 -15.11
CA SER A 106 -27.66 6.74 -15.03
C SER A 106 -28.44 6.41 -13.76
N GLY A 107 -28.02 5.38 -13.02
CA GLY A 107 -28.74 4.83 -11.87
C GLY A 107 -29.76 3.76 -12.22
N ILE A 108 -29.97 3.50 -13.48
CA ILE A 108 -30.84 2.40 -13.95
C ILE A 108 -29.97 1.15 -14.11
N ALA A 109 -30.43 0.01 -13.57
CA ALA A 109 -29.72 -1.26 -13.73
C ALA A 109 -29.75 -1.72 -15.19
N GLY A 110 -28.60 -2.15 -15.73
CA GLY A 110 -28.49 -2.66 -17.11
C GLY A 110 -27.07 -2.69 -17.62
N LEU A 111 -26.91 -3.07 -18.90
CA LEU A 111 -25.63 -3.24 -19.61
C LEU A 111 -25.61 -2.34 -20.86
N LYS A 112 -25.85 -1.06 -20.71
CA LYS A 112 -25.83 -0.12 -21.84
C LYS A 112 -24.54 0.69 -21.83
N ASP A 113 -23.82 0.68 -22.94
CA ASP A 113 -22.68 1.54 -23.21
C ASP A 113 -23.12 2.94 -23.64
N GLY A 114 -22.20 3.91 -23.60
CA GLY A 114 -22.41 5.27 -24.07
C GLY A 114 -21.99 6.34 -23.04
N PRO A 115 -22.45 7.60 -23.22
CA PRO A 115 -22.15 8.69 -22.28
C PRO A 115 -22.54 8.35 -20.85
N GLY A 116 -21.73 8.77 -19.88
CA GLY A 116 -21.91 8.44 -18.46
C GLY A 116 -23.29 8.75 -17.92
N THR A 117 -23.94 9.81 -18.41
CA THR A 117 -25.30 10.18 -18.02
C THR A 117 -26.39 9.20 -18.50
N THR A 118 -26.10 8.35 -19.49
CA THR A 118 -27.05 7.42 -20.10
C THR A 118 -26.62 5.97 -20.05
N ALA A 119 -25.32 5.73 -19.76
CA ALA A 119 -24.79 4.40 -19.55
C ALA A 119 -25.43 3.74 -18.32
N THR A 120 -25.47 2.42 -18.32
CA THR A 120 -26.03 1.68 -17.19
C THR A 120 -25.04 0.64 -16.67
N PHE A 121 -25.06 0.46 -15.36
CA PHE A 121 -24.40 -0.64 -14.65
C PHE A 121 -25.45 -1.48 -13.92
N ASN A 122 -25.08 -2.64 -13.43
CA ASN A 122 -25.96 -3.47 -12.62
C ASN A 122 -25.19 -4.00 -11.41
N LEU A 123 -25.32 -3.29 -10.30
CA LEU A 123 -24.57 -3.48 -9.07
C LEU A 123 -23.05 -3.45 -9.33
N PRO A 124 -22.48 -2.32 -9.85
CA PRO A 124 -21.04 -2.20 -10.06
C PRO A 124 -20.33 -2.38 -8.72
N HIS A 125 -19.34 -3.27 -8.68
CA HIS A 125 -18.77 -3.72 -7.42
C HIS A 125 -17.33 -3.24 -7.24
N GLY A 126 -16.40 -3.62 -8.11
CA GLY A 126 -15.00 -3.25 -8.08
C GLY A 126 -14.68 -2.07 -8.99
N VAL A 127 -13.75 -1.21 -8.59
CA VAL A 127 -13.18 -0.13 -9.41
C VAL A 127 -11.67 -0.18 -9.36
N GLY A 128 -11.01 0.10 -10.49
CA GLY A 128 -9.58 0.31 -10.57
C GLY A 128 -9.28 1.41 -11.58
N VAL A 129 -8.21 2.17 -11.36
CA VAL A 129 -7.81 3.30 -12.21
C VAL A 129 -6.41 3.05 -12.76
N ASP A 130 -6.22 3.21 -14.08
CA ASP A 130 -4.88 3.14 -14.65
C ASP A 130 -4.17 4.50 -14.61
N SER A 131 -2.87 4.49 -14.89
CA SER A 131 -2.02 5.70 -14.92
C SER A 131 -2.45 6.76 -15.95
N SER A 132 -3.35 6.42 -16.86
CA SER A 132 -3.93 7.35 -17.83
C SER A 132 -5.26 7.96 -17.38
N GLY A 133 -5.75 7.57 -16.19
CA GLY A 133 -7.03 8.00 -15.62
C GLY A 133 -8.24 7.27 -16.19
N ILE A 134 -8.03 6.16 -16.90
CA ILE A 134 -9.11 5.28 -17.34
C ILE A 134 -9.59 4.44 -16.15
N VAL A 135 -10.88 4.43 -15.91
CA VAL A 135 -11.49 3.65 -14.81
C VAL A 135 -12.05 2.33 -15.35
N TYR A 136 -11.69 1.24 -14.71
CA TYR A 136 -12.25 -0.08 -14.98
C TYR A 136 -13.19 -0.47 -13.87
N VAL A 137 -14.29 -1.13 -14.22
CA VAL A 137 -15.37 -1.48 -13.28
C VAL A 137 -15.75 -2.94 -13.42
N ALA A 138 -15.73 -3.67 -12.32
CA ALA A 138 -16.31 -5.00 -12.23
C ALA A 138 -17.84 -4.87 -12.09
N ASP A 139 -18.55 -5.03 -13.19
CA ASP A 139 -20.00 -4.87 -13.27
C ASP A 139 -20.67 -6.21 -12.91
N TRP A 140 -20.85 -6.42 -11.61
CA TRP A 140 -21.12 -7.68 -10.93
C TRP A 140 -22.21 -8.52 -11.55
N VAL A 141 -23.42 -7.98 -11.68
CA VAL A 141 -24.59 -8.74 -12.20
C VAL A 141 -24.59 -8.81 -13.73
N ASN A 142 -23.84 -7.92 -14.36
CA ASN A 142 -23.63 -7.96 -15.80
C ASN A 142 -22.50 -8.91 -16.22
N HIS A 143 -21.81 -9.55 -15.26
CA HIS A 143 -20.72 -10.50 -15.56
C HIS A 143 -19.68 -9.97 -16.53
N SER A 144 -19.35 -8.68 -16.42
CA SER A 144 -18.51 -7.96 -17.37
C SER A 144 -17.55 -7.02 -16.68
N ILE A 145 -16.45 -6.69 -17.35
CA ILE A 145 -15.58 -5.60 -17.00
C ILE A 145 -15.92 -4.42 -17.91
N ARG A 146 -16.25 -3.27 -17.31
CA ARG A 146 -16.56 -2.04 -18.04
C ARG A 146 -15.38 -1.11 -17.97
N GLN A 147 -15.24 -0.23 -18.96
CA GLN A 147 -14.22 0.81 -19.03
C GLN A 147 -14.92 2.16 -19.13
N ILE A 148 -14.45 3.12 -18.36
CA ILE A 148 -14.90 4.52 -18.39
C ILE A 148 -13.71 5.37 -18.80
N ASP A 149 -13.83 6.09 -19.90
CA ASP A 149 -12.80 7.02 -20.36
C ASP A 149 -12.76 8.30 -19.50
N THR A 150 -11.78 9.14 -19.74
CA THR A 150 -11.59 10.42 -18.99
C THR A 150 -12.72 11.42 -19.19
N ASP A 151 -13.55 11.26 -20.23
CA ASP A 151 -14.75 12.05 -20.48
C ASP A 151 -16.00 11.45 -19.83
N GLY A 152 -15.86 10.29 -19.14
CA GLY A 152 -16.94 9.58 -18.45
C GLY A 152 -17.78 8.66 -19.34
N ASN A 153 -17.38 8.42 -20.60
CA ASN A 153 -18.09 7.48 -21.48
C ASN A 153 -17.76 6.03 -21.11
N VAL A 154 -18.78 5.17 -21.11
CA VAL A 154 -18.69 3.76 -20.73
C VAL A 154 -18.69 2.86 -21.94
N ASN A 155 -17.78 1.90 -21.95
CA ASN A 155 -17.76 0.79 -22.91
C ASN A 155 -17.63 -0.54 -22.18
N THR A 156 -18.20 -1.59 -22.73
CA THR A 156 -17.94 -2.97 -22.28
C THR A 156 -16.51 -3.35 -22.71
N TYR A 157 -15.61 -3.50 -21.74
CA TYR A 157 -14.20 -3.79 -22.01
C TYR A 157 -13.96 -5.29 -22.23
N ALA A 158 -14.53 -6.14 -21.35
CA ALA A 158 -14.41 -7.59 -21.44
C ALA A 158 -15.64 -8.29 -20.85
N GLY A 159 -15.95 -9.48 -21.40
CA GLY A 159 -17.10 -10.28 -20.97
C GLY A 159 -18.30 -10.12 -21.90
N ILE A 160 -19.02 -11.22 -22.08
CA ILE A 160 -20.17 -11.32 -23.01
C ILE A 160 -21.52 -11.00 -22.35
N GLY A 161 -21.51 -10.51 -21.10
CA GLY A 161 -22.74 -10.18 -20.36
C GLY A 161 -23.53 -11.38 -19.83
N THR A 162 -22.98 -12.59 -19.93
CA THR A 162 -23.55 -13.82 -19.36
C THR A 162 -22.54 -14.56 -18.51
N GLU A 163 -23.00 -15.23 -17.46
CA GLU A 163 -22.12 -15.98 -16.57
C GLU A 163 -21.35 -17.10 -17.28
N GLY A 164 -20.09 -17.28 -16.90
CA GLY A 164 -19.21 -18.33 -17.39
C GLY A 164 -17.77 -18.14 -16.96
N SER A 165 -16.89 -19.05 -17.39
CA SER A 165 -15.45 -19.03 -17.05
C SER A 165 -14.54 -19.17 -18.28
N LEU A 166 -15.07 -18.86 -19.48
CA LEU A 166 -14.36 -19.04 -20.74
C LEU A 166 -13.17 -18.06 -20.82
N ASN A 167 -12.00 -18.61 -21.17
CA ASN A 167 -10.82 -17.85 -21.56
C ASN A 167 -10.88 -17.48 -23.06
N GLY A 168 -10.10 -16.52 -23.50
CA GLY A 168 -10.00 -16.09 -24.89
C GLY A 168 -9.95 -14.57 -25.04
N GLN A 169 -10.22 -14.07 -26.24
CA GLN A 169 -10.29 -12.61 -26.45
C GLN A 169 -11.42 -12.01 -25.60
N ARG A 170 -11.23 -10.75 -25.19
CA ARG A 170 -12.13 -10.03 -24.25
C ARG A 170 -13.60 -9.98 -24.68
N ASP A 171 -13.87 -10.05 -25.97
CA ASP A 171 -15.20 -10.03 -26.58
C ASP A 171 -15.89 -11.42 -26.64
N ILE A 172 -15.17 -12.50 -26.29
CA ILE A 172 -15.70 -13.86 -26.19
C ILE A 172 -15.53 -14.47 -24.79
N ALA A 173 -14.66 -13.91 -23.97
CA ALA A 173 -14.44 -14.35 -22.60
C ALA A 173 -15.70 -14.16 -21.74
N SER A 174 -15.83 -14.95 -20.69
CA SER A 174 -16.92 -14.80 -19.73
C SER A 174 -16.40 -14.81 -18.30
N PHE A 175 -17.15 -14.16 -17.42
CA PHE A 175 -16.92 -14.07 -15.99
C PHE A 175 -18.20 -14.49 -15.23
N LYS A 176 -18.07 -14.73 -13.94
CA LYS A 176 -19.22 -14.96 -13.07
C LYS A 176 -19.11 -14.13 -11.81
N ASN A 177 -19.86 -13.02 -11.80
CA ASN A 177 -19.86 -12.07 -10.72
C ASN A 177 -18.41 -11.64 -10.35
N PRO A 178 -17.70 -10.94 -11.27
CA PRO A 178 -16.39 -10.39 -10.98
C PRO A 178 -16.53 -9.38 -9.83
N HIS A 179 -15.71 -9.52 -8.77
CA HIS A 179 -15.89 -8.76 -7.53
C HIS A 179 -15.05 -7.50 -7.51
N ASN A 180 -13.73 -7.64 -7.62
CA ASN A 180 -12.82 -6.51 -7.72
C ASN A 180 -11.71 -6.78 -8.75
N LEU A 181 -10.91 -5.77 -9.04
CA LEU A 181 -9.84 -5.83 -10.02
C LEU A 181 -8.71 -4.87 -9.63
N THR A 182 -7.48 -5.20 -10.03
CA THR A 182 -6.32 -4.32 -9.96
C THR A 182 -5.57 -4.30 -11.28
N ILE A 183 -4.71 -3.30 -11.48
CA ILE A 183 -3.97 -3.07 -12.73
C ILE A 183 -2.48 -3.06 -12.41
N ASP A 184 -1.70 -3.94 -13.06
CA ASP A 184 -0.25 -3.94 -12.87
C ASP A 184 0.42 -2.74 -13.59
N ALA A 185 1.67 -2.45 -13.24
CA ALA A 185 2.44 -1.36 -13.82
C ALA A 185 2.61 -1.46 -15.36
N SER A 186 2.37 -2.64 -15.93
CA SER A 186 2.38 -2.85 -17.38
C SER A 186 1.03 -2.61 -18.03
N GLY A 187 -0.04 -2.37 -17.25
CA GLY A 187 -1.41 -2.17 -17.73
C GLY A 187 -2.22 -3.46 -17.92
N ASN A 188 -1.75 -4.61 -17.43
CA ASN A 188 -2.58 -5.80 -17.40
C ASN A 188 -3.60 -5.70 -16.25
N ILE A 189 -4.82 -6.17 -16.48
CA ILE A 189 -5.89 -6.14 -15.48
C ILE A 189 -6.04 -7.54 -14.88
N TYR A 190 -6.00 -7.62 -13.56
CA TYR A 190 -6.26 -8.84 -12.81
C TYR A 190 -7.62 -8.74 -12.13
N ILE A 191 -8.40 -9.82 -12.13
CA ILE A 191 -9.79 -9.82 -11.70
C ILE A 191 -10.02 -10.97 -10.72
N ALA A 192 -10.66 -10.66 -9.60
CA ALA A 192 -11.24 -11.63 -8.70
C ALA A 192 -12.61 -12.09 -9.25
N ASP A 193 -12.62 -13.22 -9.96
CA ASP A 193 -13.81 -13.80 -10.59
C ASP A 193 -14.52 -14.71 -9.57
N CYS A 194 -15.21 -14.06 -8.62
CA CYS A 194 -15.64 -14.60 -7.33
C CYS A 194 -16.41 -15.91 -7.43
N TYR A 195 -17.52 -15.96 -8.16
CA TYR A 195 -18.34 -17.18 -8.24
C TYR A 195 -17.85 -18.23 -9.24
N ASN A 196 -16.76 -17.91 -9.95
CA ASN A 196 -15.94 -18.91 -10.64
C ASN A 196 -14.83 -19.47 -9.75
N HIS A 197 -14.55 -18.85 -8.60
CA HIS A 197 -13.43 -19.18 -7.70
C HIS A 197 -12.07 -19.06 -8.39
N LEU A 198 -11.91 -18.05 -9.26
CA LEU A 198 -10.74 -17.87 -10.12
C LEU A 198 -10.09 -16.49 -9.92
N ILE A 199 -8.79 -16.45 -10.17
CA ILE A 199 -8.07 -15.23 -10.48
C ILE A 199 -7.83 -15.18 -11.98
N ARG A 200 -8.33 -14.12 -12.65
CA ARG A 200 -8.25 -13.94 -14.11
C ARG A 200 -7.30 -12.77 -14.43
N LYS A 201 -6.73 -12.81 -15.62
CA LYS A 201 -5.90 -11.74 -16.18
C LYS A 201 -6.36 -11.39 -17.58
N ILE A 202 -6.49 -10.09 -17.88
CA ILE A 202 -6.62 -9.54 -19.22
C ILE A 202 -5.28 -8.90 -19.57
N ASP A 203 -4.61 -9.38 -20.59
CA ASP A 203 -3.36 -8.82 -21.07
C ASP A 203 -3.58 -7.62 -22.02
N LEU A 204 -2.50 -6.92 -22.37
CA LEU A 204 -2.54 -5.76 -23.27
C LEU A 204 -3.10 -6.09 -24.68
N SER A 205 -3.08 -7.34 -25.10
CA SER A 205 -3.68 -7.81 -26.36
C SER A 205 -5.17 -8.10 -26.22
N GLY A 206 -5.74 -7.90 -25.02
CA GLY A 206 -7.14 -8.19 -24.70
C GLY A 206 -7.43 -9.68 -24.51
N ASN A 207 -6.43 -10.52 -24.29
CA ASN A 207 -6.64 -11.93 -24.06
C ASN A 207 -6.87 -12.21 -22.58
N VAL A 208 -8.00 -12.85 -22.25
CA VAL A 208 -8.38 -13.25 -20.89
C VAL A 208 -7.90 -14.66 -20.61
N THR A 209 -7.15 -14.82 -19.53
CA THR A 209 -6.60 -16.10 -19.07
C THR A 209 -6.88 -16.34 -17.59
N THR A 210 -6.87 -17.59 -17.16
CA THR A 210 -6.90 -17.96 -15.75
C THR A 210 -5.47 -17.97 -15.21
N VAL A 211 -5.22 -17.20 -14.16
CA VAL A 211 -3.93 -17.16 -13.43
C VAL A 211 -3.88 -18.31 -12.42
N ALA A 212 -4.91 -18.42 -11.58
CA ALA A 212 -5.02 -19.44 -10.55
C ALA A 212 -6.48 -19.77 -10.22
N GLY A 213 -6.68 -20.93 -9.61
CA GLY A 213 -7.99 -21.45 -9.22
C GLY A 213 -8.54 -22.47 -10.21
N THR A 214 -9.43 -23.34 -9.74
CA THR A 214 -10.14 -24.35 -10.55
C THR A 214 -11.59 -23.89 -10.74
N ALA A 215 -12.01 -23.72 -12.00
CA ALA A 215 -13.32 -23.18 -12.34
C ALA A 215 -14.47 -23.95 -11.65
N GLY A 216 -15.32 -23.24 -10.90
CA GLY A 216 -16.47 -23.76 -10.18
C GLY A 216 -16.14 -24.67 -8.99
N VAL A 217 -14.88 -24.75 -8.59
CA VAL A 217 -14.43 -25.55 -7.44
C VAL A 217 -14.00 -24.62 -6.29
N SER A 218 -14.85 -24.52 -5.27
CA SER A 218 -14.50 -23.80 -4.04
C SER A 218 -13.59 -24.62 -3.15
N GLY A 219 -12.64 -23.96 -2.45
CA GLY A 219 -11.73 -24.61 -1.52
C GLY A 219 -10.57 -23.70 -1.11
N ALA A 220 -9.62 -24.24 -0.33
CA ALA A 220 -8.45 -23.51 0.18
C ALA A 220 -7.13 -24.23 -0.15
N ILE A 221 -7.07 -24.97 -1.26
CA ILE A 221 -5.90 -25.78 -1.62
C ILE A 221 -4.75 -24.85 -2.06
N ASN A 222 -3.60 -24.99 -1.42
CA ASN A 222 -2.33 -24.43 -1.87
C ASN A 222 -1.76 -25.33 -2.97
N ALA A 223 -1.50 -24.77 -4.14
CA ALA A 223 -0.92 -25.47 -5.29
C ALA A 223 -0.55 -24.49 -6.39
N ASN A 224 0.06 -24.96 -7.45
CA ASN A 224 0.43 -24.13 -8.58
C ASN A 224 -0.76 -23.85 -9.52
N GLY A 225 -0.98 -22.57 -9.81
CA GLY A 225 -1.91 -22.10 -10.84
C GLY A 225 -3.33 -22.67 -10.72
N THR A 226 -3.80 -23.35 -11.78
CA THR A 226 -5.15 -23.89 -11.83
C THR A 226 -5.39 -25.15 -10.98
N SER A 227 -4.37 -25.65 -10.30
CA SER A 227 -4.52 -26.74 -9.32
C SER A 227 -4.87 -26.21 -7.92
N ALA A 228 -4.72 -24.92 -7.69
CA ALA A 228 -5.16 -24.26 -6.45
C ALA A 228 -6.67 -24.09 -6.42
N SER A 229 -7.22 -23.81 -5.26
CA SER A 229 -8.63 -23.43 -5.12
C SER A 229 -8.78 -22.23 -4.17
N PHE A 230 -9.83 -21.45 -4.42
CA PHE A 230 -10.29 -20.32 -3.63
C PHE A 230 -11.78 -20.49 -3.31
N ASN A 231 -12.30 -19.68 -2.40
CA ASN A 231 -13.73 -19.67 -2.11
C ASN A 231 -14.27 -18.23 -2.17
N CYS A 232 -14.67 -17.81 -3.37
CA CYS A 232 -15.03 -16.43 -3.70
C CYS A 232 -13.88 -15.46 -3.37
N PRO A 233 -12.78 -15.49 -4.15
CA PRO A 233 -11.79 -14.44 -4.07
C PRO A 233 -12.49 -13.10 -4.33
N SER A 234 -12.29 -12.13 -3.43
CA SER A 234 -13.05 -10.88 -3.47
C SER A 234 -12.21 -9.72 -3.96
N ASP A 235 -10.94 -9.67 -3.58
CA ASP A 235 -10.05 -8.61 -4.00
C ASP A 235 -8.63 -9.13 -4.21
N LEU A 236 -7.81 -8.32 -4.85
CA LEU A 236 -6.41 -8.68 -5.16
C LEU A 236 -5.54 -7.44 -5.34
N GLU A 237 -4.31 -7.54 -4.85
CA GLU A 237 -3.28 -6.53 -4.98
C GLU A 237 -1.97 -7.11 -5.49
N ILE A 238 -1.17 -6.30 -6.19
CA ILE A 238 0.07 -6.72 -6.82
C ILE A 238 1.24 -5.92 -6.28
N ASP A 239 2.22 -6.60 -5.68
CA ASP A 239 3.44 -5.94 -5.21
C ASP A 239 4.42 -5.62 -6.37
N ALA A 240 5.44 -4.82 -6.07
CA ALA A 240 6.47 -4.43 -7.04
C ALA A 240 7.26 -5.62 -7.62
N PHE A 241 7.22 -6.78 -6.97
CA PHE A 241 7.87 -8.02 -7.42
C PHE A 241 6.96 -8.89 -8.28
N GLY A 242 5.71 -8.48 -8.50
CA GLY A 242 4.71 -9.21 -9.28
C GLY A 242 4.01 -10.34 -8.52
N ASN A 243 4.12 -10.39 -7.19
CA ASN A 243 3.30 -11.28 -6.39
C ASN A 243 1.89 -10.71 -6.27
N ILE A 244 0.88 -11.58 -6.30
CA ILE A 244 -0.53 -11.21 -6.16
C ILE A 244 -1.01 -11.67 -4.78
N TYR A 245 -1.52 -10.74 -3.99
CA TYR A 245 -2.21 -11.03 -2.75
C TYR A 245 -3.71 -11.07 -3.02
N VAL A 246 -4.42 -12.01 -2.41
CA VAL A 246 -5.83 -12.27 -2.69
C VAL A 246 -6.60 -12.43 -1.38
N SER A 247 -7.66 -11.68 -1.21
CA SER A 247 -8.67 -11.95 -0.17
C SER A 247 -9.49 -13.17 -0.55
N ASP A 248 -9.26 -14.27 0.11
CA ASP A 248 -10.02 -15.52 -0.07
C ASP A 248 -11.20 -15.55 0.93
N HIS A 249 -12.21 -14.73 0.61
CA HIS A 249 -13.24 -14.21 1.51
C HIS A 249 -13.91 -15.27 2.38
N PHE A 250 -14.53 -16.28 1.78
CA PHE A 250 -15.24 -17.31 2.55
C PHE A 250 -14.32 -18.34 3.17
N ASN A 251 -13.02 -18.29 2.89
CA ASN A 251 -12.01 -19.10 3.57
C ASN A 251 -11.37 -18.36 4.76
N ASN A 252 -11.69 -17.07 4.98
CA ASN A 252 -11.06 -16.22 6.00
C ASN A 252 -9.53 -16.21 5.90
N LEU A 253 -9.01 -16.17 4.67
CA LEU A 253 -7.58 -16.22 4.38
C LEU A 253 -7.15 -15.06 3.51
N ILE A 254 -5.90 -14.68 3.66
CA ILE A 254 -5.16 -13.93 2.65
C ILE A 254 -4.20 -14.89 1.96
N ARG A 255 -4.33 -15.00 0.64
CA ARG A 255 -3.50 -15.90 -0.17
C ARG A 255 -2.47 -15.08 -0.95
N LYS A 256 -1.34 -15.71 -1.26
CA LYS A 256 -0.28 -15.14 -2.10
C LYS A 256 -0.07 -16.06 -3.30
N ILE A 257 -0.02 -15.46 -4.49
CA ILE A 257 0.35 -16.11 -5.75
C ILE A 257 1.68 -15.49 -6.17
N ASP A 258 2.74 -16.25 -6.22
CA ASP A 258 4.04 -15.76 -6.65
C ASP A 258 4.17 -15.72 -8.18
N VAL A 259 5.29 -15.20 -8.68
CA VAL A 259 5.57 -15.09 -10.13
C VAL A 259 5.64 -16.45 -10.83
N SER A 260 5.88 -17.54 -10.10
CA SER A 260 5.84 -18.91 -10.61
C SER A 260 4.42 -19.50 -10.60
N LYS A 261 3.43 -18.71 -10.15
CA LYS A 261 2.01 -19.06 -9.95
C LYS A 261 1.77 -20.03 -8.79
N GLU A 262 2.73 -20.20 -7.88
CA GLU A 262 2.48 -20.98 -6.67
C GLU A 262 1.57 -20.21 -5.73
N VAL A 263 0.44 -20.84 -5.36
CA VAL A 263 -0.54 -20.27 -4.42
C VAL A 263 -0.28 -20.81 -3.02
N THR A 264 -0.05 -19.89 -2.08
CA THR A 264 0.17 -20.20 -0.67
C THR A 264 -0.77 -19.41 0.22
N THR A 265 -0.97 -19.86 1.45
CA THR A 265 -1.64 -19.05 2.49
C THR A 265 -0.61 -18.08 3.06
N PHE A 266 -0.85 -16.78 2.89
CA PHE A 266 0.01 -15.73 3.43
C PHE A 266 -0.33 -15.42 4.89
N ALA A 267 -1.63 -15.26 5.19
CA ALA A 267 -2.12 -15.05 6.55
C ALA A 267 -3.54 -15.57 6.74
N GLY A 268 -3.92 -15.81 8.00
CA GLY A 268 -5.23 -16.32 8.39
C GLY A 268 -5.20 -17.80 8.73
N SER A 269 -5.98 -18.19 9.75
CA SER A 269 -6.11 -19.59 10.16
C SER A 269 -7.18 -20.37 9.38
N GLY A 270 -8.04 -19.66 8.64
CA GLY A 270 -9.23 -20.22 8.01
C GLY A 270 -10.48 -20.18 8.90
N GLU A 271 -10.31 -19.96 10.19
CA GLU A 271 -11.43 -19.78 11.11
C GLU A 271 -11.76 -18.29 11.28
N GLY A 272 -13.05 -17.97 11.36
CA GLY A 272 -13.52 -16.60 11.56
C GLY A 272 -13.11 -16.04 12.92
N GLY A 273 -12.55 -14.84 12.94
CA GLY A 273 -12.11 -14.15 14.15
C GLY A 273 -11.28 -12.93 13.84
N SER A 274 -10.75 -12.26 14.88
CA SER A 274 -10.00 -11.02 14.74
C SER A 274 -8.66 -11.02 15.49
N ASN A 275 -8.14 -12.19 15.85
CA ASN A 275 -6.87 -12.29 16.56
C ASN A 275 -5.70 -11.84 15.68
N ASP A 276 -4.86 -10.98 16.24
CA ASP A 276 -3.56 -10.63 15.68
C ASP A 276 -2.58 -11.81 15.77
N GLY A 277 -1.57 -11.84 14.91
CA GLY A 277 -0.58 -12.91 14.95
C GLY A 277 0.24 -13.02 13.67
N VAL A 278 1.16 -13.98 13.62
CA VAL A 278 2.03 -14.19 12.45
C VAL A 278 1.45 -15.32 11.57
N GLY A 279 1.28 -15.03 10.30
CA GLY A 279 0.84 -15.99 9.28
C GLY A 279 -0.50 -16.64 9.65
N THR A 280 -0.54 -17.97 9.70
CA THR A 280 -1.73 -18.75 9.99
C THR A 280 -2.16 -18.75 11.48
N LYS A 281 -1.47 -18.03 12.36
CA LYS A 281 -1.91 -17.81 13.73
C LYS A 281 -2.89 -16.63 13.86
N ALA A 282 -2.91 -15.74 12.90
CA ALA A 282 -3.88 -14.66 12.82
C ALA A 282 -5.26 -15.19 12.40
N GLN A 283 -6.29 -14.40 12.66
CA GLN A 283 -7.65 -14.68 12.22
C GLN A 283 -8.23 -13.46 11.48
N PHE A 284 -9.04 -13.73 10.48
CA PHE A 284 -9.90 -12.77 9.79
C PHE A 284 -11.35 -13.28 9.82
N ASN A 285 -12.28 -12.37 9.61
CA ASN A 285 -13.70 -12.73 9.53
C ASN A 285 -14.31 -12.09 8.25
N GLY A 286 -14.17 -12.81 7.15
CA GLY A 286 -14.59 -12.34 5.83
C GLY A 286 -13.76 -11.17 5.32
N PRO A 287 -12.43 -11.31 5.13
CA PRO A 287 -11.60 -10.25 4.55
C PRO A 287 -12.08 -9.94 3.13
N LEU A 288 -12.21 -8.66 2.79
CA LEU A 288 -12.68 -8.19 1.49
C LEU A 288 -11.61 -7.37 0.78
N GLY A 289 -11.60 -6.06 0.93
CA GLY A 289 -10.70 -5.16 0.23
C GLY A 289 -9.26 -5.24 0.71
N LEU A 290 -8.34 -5.03 -0.23
CA LEU A 290 -6.90 -5.00 -0.02
C LEU A 290 -6.31 -3.72 -0.61
N ALA A 291 -5.27 -3.19 0.02
CA ALA A 291 -4.40 -2.17 -0.56
C ALA A 291 -2.96 -2.40 -0.09
N LEU A 292 -1.98 -1.98 -0.87
CA LEU A 292 -0.57 -1.98 -0.47
C LEU A 292 -0.13 -0.55 -0.12
N ASP A 293 0.61 -0.41 0.98
CA ASP A 293 1.32 0.85 1.28
C ASP A 293 2.70 0.87 0.61
N SER A 294 3.39 2.00 0.67
CA SER A 294 4.72 2.19 0.06
C SER A 294 5.81 1.31 0.70
N LEU A 295 5.59 0.78 1.90
CA LEU A 295 6.49 -0.13 2.60
C LEU A 295 6.20 -1.61 2.28
N GLY A 296 5.20 -1.89 1.45
CA GLY A 296 4.77 -3.25 1.11
C GLY A 296 3.92 -3.92 2.20
N ASN A 297 3.41 -3.15 3.18
CA ASN A 297 2.40 -3.70 4.08
C ASN A 297 1.07 -3.79 3.34
N LEU A 298 0.35 -4.89 3.58
CA LEU A 298 -0.99 -5.08 3.04
C LEU A 298 -2.02 -4.57 4.05
N ILE A 299 -2.86 -3.63 3.62
CA ILE A 299 -4.01 -3.14 4.37
C ILE A 299 -5.20 -4.01 4.01
N VAL A 300 -5.97 -4.44 5.00
CA VAL A 300 -7.08 -5.39 4.82
C VAL A 300 -8.35 -4.86 5.47
N ALA A 301 -9.43 -4.78 4.71
CA ALA A 301 -10.78 -4.57 5.24
C ALA A 301 -11.33 -5.89 5.78
N ASP A 302 -11.32 -6.07 7.09
CA ASP A 302 -11.84 -7.27 7.77
C ASP A 302 -13.34 -7.08 8.09
N TYR A 303 -14.17 -7.36 7.08
CA TYR A 303 -15.55 -6.93 6.95
C TYR A 303 -16.46 -7.26 8.16
N HIS A 304 -16.46 -8.51 8.59
CA HIS A 304 -17.32 -8.95 9.70
C HIS A 304 -16.71 -8.66 11.07
N SER A 305 -15.41 -8.36 11.12
CA SER A 305 -14.74 -7.92 12.35
C SER A 305 -14.90 -6.42 12.60
N ASN A 306 -15.39 -5.64 11.62
CA ASN A 306 -15.44 -4.17 11.67
C ASN A 306 -14.09 -3.53 11.99
N LEU A 307 -13.02 -4.08 11.41
CA LEU A 307 -11.64 -3.66 11.63
C LEU A 307 -10.92 -3.41 10.31
N ILE A 308 -9.95 -2.51 10.35
CA ILE A 308 -8.90 -2.45 9.34
C ILE A 308 -7.65 -3.09 9.94
N ARG A 309 -7.07 -4.05 9.20
CA ARG A 309 -5.88 -4.79 9.62
C ARG A 309 -4.70 -4.45 8.71
N THR A 310 -3.49 -4.64 9.21
CA THR A 310 -2.27 -4.57 8.42
C THR A 310 -1.54 -5.90 8.47
N ILE A 311 -0.87 -6.25 7.39
CA ILE A 311 0.01 -7.43 7.33
C ILE A 311 1.36 -6.95 6.80
N ASP A 312 2.41 -7.08 7.60
CA ASP A 312 3.76 -6.74 7.16
C ASP A 312 4.30 -7.76 6.12
N PRO A 313 5.38 -7.45 5.38
CA PRO A 313 5.94 -8.36 4.39
C PRO A 313 6.37 -9.73 4.95
N LEU A 314 6.52 -9.86 6.27
CA LEU A 314 6.83 -11.11 6.97
C LEU A 314 5.58 -11.89 7.38
N GLY A 315 4.37 -11.37 7.07
CA GLY A 315 3.10 -12.00 7.37
C GLY A 315 2.60 -11.72 8.80
N THR A 316 3.11 -10.72 9.52
CA THR A 316 2.59 -10.34 10.83
C THR A 316 1.32 -9.50 10.67
N VAL A 317 0.22 -9.99 11.18
CA VAL A 317 -1.08 -9.30 11.17
C VAL A 317 -1.27 -8.51 12.44
N LYS A 318 -1.68 -7.24 12.30
CA LYS A 318 -2.05 -6.35 13.40
C LYS A 318 -3.33 -5.61 13.08
N THR A 319 -4.08 -5.24 14.10
CA THR A 319 -5.19 -4.30 13.97
C THR A 319 -4.62 -2.88 13.80
N LEU A 320 -4.98 -2.21 12.70
CA LEU A 320 -4.62 -0.83 12.44
C LEU A 320 -5.57 0.14 13.14
N ILE A 321 -6.88 -0.08 12.99
CA ILE A 321 -7.91 0.78 13.57
C ILE A 321 -9.26 0.07 13.66
N GLY A 322 -10.06 0.48 14.64
CA GLY A 322 -11.41 0.01 14.90
C GLY A 322 -11.49 -0.75 16.25
N THR A 323 -12.61 -0.57 16.94
CA THR A 323 -12.88 -1.31 18.20
C THR A 323 -13.45 -2.70 17.96
N GLY A 324 -13.89 -2.99 16.72
CA GLY A 324 -14.66 -4.19 16.39
C GLY A 324 -16.18 -4.04 16.56
N ASP A 325 -16.64 -2.99 17.22
CA ASP A 325 -18.05 -2.70 17.35
C ASP A 325 -18.61 -2.06 16.05
N GLU A 326 -19.87 -2.37 15.71
CA GLU A 326 -20.57 -1.70 14.64
C GLU A 326 -20.89 -0.24 15.03
N GLY A 327 -20.60 0.70 14.13
CA GLY A 327 -20.83 2.13 14.34
C GLY A 327 -20.24 2.95 13.21
N SER A 328 -20.23 4.26 13.40
CA SER A 328 -19.71 5.22 12.42
C SER A 328 -18.91 6.34 13.08
N ASP A 329 -18.47 6.14 14.31
CA ASP A 329 -17.74 7.16 15.05
C ASP A 329 -16.34 7.35 14.47
N ASP A 330 -16.00 8.61 14.20
CA ASP A 330 -14.64 9.00 13.89
C ASP A 330 -13.78 9.00 15.16
N GLY A 331 -12.48 8.72 15.03
CA GLY A 331 -11.61 8.66 16.20
C GLY A 331 -10.26 8.02 15.91
N ASP A 332 -9.56 7.66 16.97
CA ASP A 332 -8.30 6.93 16.93
C ASP A 332 -8.52 5.41 16.96
N GLU A 333 -7.44 4.65 17.00
CA GLU A 333 -7.45 3.19 16.99
C GLU A 333 -8.27 2.56 18.13
N ASN A 334 -8.49 3.27 19.26
CA ASN A 334 -9.17 2.79 20.44
C ASN A 334 -10.63 3.27 20.55
N SER A 335 -11.04 4.21 19.71
CA SER A 335 -12.35 4.88 19.81
C SER A 335 -13.18 4.81 18.52
N ALA A 336 -12.52 4.61 17.38
CA ALA A 336 -13.22 4.55 16.11
C ALA A 336 -14.10 3.30 15.99
N THR A 337 -15.30 3.48 15.47
CA THR A 337 -16.20 2.39 15.09
C THR A 337 -16.46 2.42 13.59
N MET A 338 -16.75 1.29 12.98
CA MET A 338 -17.11 1.19 11.57
C MET A 338 -18.09 0.04 11.35
N SER A 339 -18.89 0.15 10.30
CA SER A 339 -19.89 -0.88 9.99
C SER A 339 -19.65 -1.48 8.62
N GLY A 340 -19.05 -2.66 8.62
CA GLY A 340 -18.74 -3.43 7.43
C GLY A 340 -17.77 -2.69 6.50
N PRO A 341 -16.50 -2.47 6.89
CA PRO A 341 -15.47 -1.97 5.98
C PRO A 341 -15.35 -2.95 4.82
N HIS A 342 -15.59 -2.44 3.61
CA HIS A 342 -15.75 -3.31 2.45
C HIS A 342 -14.52 -3.28 1.54
N ASP A 343 -13.97 -2.09 1.31
CA ASP A 343 -12.80 -1.93 0.48
C ASP A 343 -11.91 -0.81 1.01
N VAL A 344 -10.62 -0.89 0.67
CA VAL A 344 -9.58 0.06 1.05
C VAL A 344 -8.72 0.40 -0.16
N ALA A 345 -8.23 1.63 -0.21
CA ALA A 345 -7.25 2.08 -1.19
C ALA A 345 -6.22 2.98 -0.51
N THR A 346 -5.00 3.04 -1.04
CA THR A 346 -3.94 3.92 -0.54
C THR A 346 -3.61 4.99 -1.56
N ASP A 347 -3.34 6.22 -1.11
CA ASP A 347 -2.72 7.23 -1.97
C ASP A 347 -1.19 7.15 -1.89
N LYS A 348 -0.49 7.90 -2.73
CA LYS A 348 0.98 7.98 -2.76
C LYS A 348 1.63 8.51 -1.47
N PHE A 349 0.83 8.95 -0.48
CA PHE A 349 1.27 9.40 0.84
C PHE A 349 0.87 8.41 1.94
N ASP A 350 0.47 7.20 1.56
CA ASP A 350 0.00 6.12 2.44
C ASP A 350 -1.26 6.46 3.27
N ASN A 351 -2.00 7.53 2.90
CA ASN A 351 -3.32 7.69 3.48
C ASN A 351 -4.24 6.57 2.98
N VAL A 352 -4.97 5.97 3.90
CA VAL A 352 -5.90 4.89 3.57
C VAL A 352 -7.32 5.46 3.43
N TYR A 353 -7.93 5.22 2.29
CA TYR A 353 -9.33 5.50 2.04
C TYR A 353 -10.13 4.21 2.16
N LEU A 354 -11.36 4.29 2.63
CA LEU A 354 -12.17 3.10 2.80
C LEU A 354 -13.65 3.37 2.52
N ALA A 355 -14.31 2.39 1.93
CA ALA A 355 -15.75 2.33 1.80
C ALA A 355 -16.33 1.50 2.94
N THR A 356 -17.19 2.08 3.77
CA THR A 356 -17.90 1.37 4.81
C THR A 356 -19.36 1.18 4.38
N ARG A 357 -19.69 -0.08 4.09
CA ARG A 357 -20.86 -0.42 3.30
C ARG A 357 -22.16 -0.24 4.06
N LYS A 358 -22.22 -0.66 5.34
CA LYS A 358 -23.45 -0.70 6.11
C LYS A 358 -23.86 0.68 6.67
N ASP A 359 -22.88 1.55 6.89
CA ASP A 359 -23.12 2.94 7.35
C ASP A 359 -23.17 3.94 6.21
N HIS A 360 -22.97 3.50 4.96
CA HIS A 360 -23.07 4.29 3.74
C HIS A 360 -22.06 5.43 3.64
N LEU A 361 -20.83 5.22 4.13
CA LEU A 361 -19.78 6.24 4.20
C LEU A 361 -18.59 5.91 3.33
N VAL A 362 -17.92 6.97 2.92
CA VAL A 362 -16.51 6.95 2.49
C VAL A 362 -15.70 7.65 3.57
N ARG A 363 -14.66 6.97 4.06
CA ARG A 363 -13.86 7.45 5.18
C ARG A 363 -12.38 7.48 4.80
N LYS A 364 -11.59 8.20 5.58
CA LYS A 364 -10.15 8.30 5.41
C LYS A 364 -9.45 8.03 6.73
N ILE A 365 -8.43 7.20 6.72
CA ILE A 365 -7.51 7.03 7.83
C ILE A 365 -6.28 7.87 7.54
N ASN A 366 -6.06 8.85 8.38
CA ASN A 366 -4.82 9.61 8.40
C ASN A 366 -3.88 8.91 9.36
N LEU A 367 -2.69 8.57 8.88
CA LEU A 367 -1.61 8.14 9.75
C LEU A 367 -1.07 9.39 10.44
N VAL A 368 -1.50 9.62 11.68
CA VAL A 368 -1.10 10.81 12.43
C VAL A 368 0.34 10.61 12.88
N ARG A 369 1.20 11.44 12.34
CA ARG A 369 2.56 11.63 12.85
C ARG A 369 2.46 12.57 14.04
N ASP A 370 2.45 12.03 15.25
CA ASP A 370 2.45 12.88 16.45
C ASP A 370 3.74 13.72 16.48
N GLU A 371 3.59 15.01 16.79
CA GLU A 371 4.73 15.81 17.21
C GLU A 371 5.35 15.12 18.43
N ILE A 372 6.64 14.80 18.36
CA ILE A 372 7.32 14.18 19.48
C ILE A 372 7.66 15.25 20.50
N ASN A 373 6.93 15.26 21.59
CA ASN A 373 7.24 16.09 22.74
C ASN A 373 8.28 15.38 23.60
N PHE A 374 9.33 16.11 24.00
CA PHE A 374 10.30 15.59 24.95
C PHE A 374 10.43 16.52 26.15
N ARG A 375 10.87 15.97 27.27
CA ARG A 375 11.24 16.71 28.47
C ARG A 375 12.50 16.06 29.06
N ILE A 376 13.49 16.88 29.30
CA ILE A 376 14.72 16.53 30.01
C ILE A 376 14.65 17.19 31.38
N ASP A 377 14.65 16.41 32.44
CA ASP A 377 14.80 16.87 33.81
C ASP A 377 16.25 16.57 34.26
N PHE A 378 16.93 17.52 34.83
CA PHE A 378 18.35 17.41 35.23
C PHE A 378 18.65 18.12 36.53
N ALA A 379 19.71 17.67 37.19
CA ALA A 379 20.32 18.34 38.32
C ALA A 379 21.84 18.34 38.18
N ASP A 380 22.51 19.39 38.68
CA ASP A 380 23.96 19.41 38.85
C ASP A 380 24.39 18.72 40.17
N ALA A 381 25.70 18.54 40.35
CA ALA A 381 26.26 17.95 41.58
C ALA A 381 26.03 18.80 42.84
N ALA A 382 25.60 20.05 42.72
CA ALA A 382 25.23 20.93 43.83
C ALA A 382 23.71 20.83 44.17
N GLY A 383 22.96 20.08 43.39
CA GLY A 383 21.50 19.88 43.57
C GLY A 383 20.66 20.97 42.91
N ASN A 384 21.23 21.84 42.07
CA ASN A 384 20.44 22.77 41.26
C ASN A 384 19.78 21.99 40.14
N SER A 385 18.45 22.07 40.06
CA SER A 385 17.64 21.35 39.07
C SER A 385 17.03 22.26 38.02
N GLY A 386 16.82 21.72 36.85
CA GLY A 386 16.15 22.37 35.72
C GLY A 386 15.43 21.39 34.81
N SER A 387 14.69 21.93 33.87
CA SER A 387 14.09 21.13 32.80
C SER A 387 14.13 21.86 31.46
N VAL A 388 14.20 21.09 30.38
CA VAL A 388 14.12 21.58 28.99
C VAL A 388 13.15 20.72 28.23
N ASP A 389 12.24 21.34 27.49
CA ASP A 389 11.23 20.73 26.67
C ASP A 389 11.21 21.22 25.19
N ASN A 390 12.17 22.08 24.83
CA ASN A 390 12.37 22.63 23.51
C ASN A 390 13.77 22.42 23.01
N THR A 391 13.97 22.34 21.70
CA THR A 391 15.29 22.41 21.08
C THR A 391 15.85 23.84 21.18
N THR A 392 17.16 24.00 21.22
CA THR A 392 17.82 25.31 21.35
C THR A 392 17.58 26.24 20.16
N ASP A 393 17.18 25.73 19.03
CA ASP A 393 16.83 26.45 17.78
C ASP A 393 15.34 26.54 17.55
N ASN A 394 14.50 26.07 18.49
CA ASN A 394 13.05 25.92 18.35
C ASN A 394 12.60 25.04 17.14
N SER A 395 13.48 24.17 16.68
CA SER A 395 13.10 23.17 15.66
C SER A 395 12.11 22.18 16.25
N LEU A 396 11.13 21.77 15.44
CA LEU A 396 10.23 20.66 15.78
C LEU A 396 10.93 19.35 15.47
N VAL A 397 10.85 18.40 16.39
CA VAL A 397 11.27 17.03 16.11
C VAL A 397 10.19 16.39 15.22
N LYS A 398 10.49 16.21 13.95
CA LYS A 398 9.63 15.48 13.02
C LYS A 398 10.09 14.03 12.96
N VAL A 399 9.13 13.12 12.98
CA VAL A 399 9.40 11.71 12.68
C VAL A 399 9.45 11.58 11.16
N ASP A 400 10.57 11.12 10.66
CA ASP A 400 10.70 10.71 9.27
C ASP A 400 10.51 9.19 9.21
N LEU A 401 9.57 8.75 8.40
CA LEU A 401 9.17 7.35 8.24
C LEU A 401 9.18 6.94 6.77
N GLU A 402 9.55 7.86 5.88
CA GLU A 402 9.67 7.57 4.46
C GLU A 402 11.02 6.91 4.21
N ALA A 403 11.00 5.75 3.55
CA ALA A 403 12.24 5.15 3.08
C ALA A 403 12.85 6.05 1.98
N PRO A 404 14.17 6.31 2.01
CA PRO A 404 14.82 7.08 0.98
C PRO A 404 14.67 6.39 -0.38
N THR A 405 14.65 7.18 -1.44
CA THR A 405 14.67 6.67 -2.80
C THR A 405 15.98 7.03 -3.49
N LEU A 406 16.46 6.14 -4.35
CA LEU A 406 17.62 6.42 -5.18
C LEU A 406 17.17 7.17 -6.44
N THR A 407 17.64 8.40 -6.59
CA THR A 407 17.27 9.28 -7.71
C THR A 407 18.17 9.09 -8.92
N LYS A 408 19.36 8.52 -8.69
CA LYS A 408 20.33 8.17 -9.75
C LYS A 408 21.17 6.99 -9.31
N VAL A 409 21.34 6.04 -10.22
CA VAL A 409 22.32 4.94 -10.10
C VAL A 409 23.04 4.85 -11.43
N GLU A 410 24.33 5.11 -11.46
CA GLU A 410 25.12 5.17 -12.67
C GLU A 410 26.42 4.38 -12.48
N VAL A 411 26.72 3.52 -13.44
CA VAL A 411 28.00 2.80 -13.51
C VAL A 411 28.78 3.37 -14.69
N SER A 412 30.01 3.76 -14.45
CA SER A 412 30.95 4.26 -15.48
C SER A 412 32.25 3.48 -15.44
N SER A 413 32.92 3.45 -16.56
CA SER A 413 34.25 2.81 -16.71
C SER A 413 35.24 3.79 -17.30
N THR A 414 36.51 3.68 -16.96
CA THR A 414 37.57 4.42 -17.62
C THR A 414 37.89 3.93 -19.04
N ASN A 415 37.25 2.84 -19.49
CA ASN A 415 37.44 2.31 -20.82
C ASN A 415 36.88 3.29 -21.88
N THR A 416 37.70 3.60 -22.87
CA THR A 416 37.29 4.42 -24.01
C THR A 416 37.61 3.70 -25.32
N ASN A 417 36.70 3.80 -26.30
CA ASN A 417 36.98 3.27 -27.63
C ASN A 417 38.02 4.12 -28.37
N THR A 418 38.43 3.68 -29.57
CA THR A 418 39.41 4.37 -30.39
C THR A 418 39.01 5.78 -30.82
N GLN A 419 37.75 6.19 -30.57
CA GLN A 419 37.18 7.52 -30.82
C GLN A 419 37.04 8.37 -29.56
N GLY A 420 37.50 7.86 -28.39
CA GLY A 420 37.43 8.57 -27.12
C GLY A 420 36.05 8.57 -26.45
N GLN A 421 35.13 7.73 -26.91
CA GLN A 421 33.81 7.55 -26.26
C GLN A 421 33.89 6.45 -25.21
N LEU A 422 33.20 6.64 -24.08
CA LEU A 422 33.09 5.63 -23.03
C LEU A 422 32.37 4.38 -23.58
N GLU A 423 32.94 3.20 -23.30
CA GLU A 423 32.31 1.92 -23.62
C GLU A 423 31.71 1.30 -22.37
N GLN A 424 30.63 0.54 -22.55
CA GLN A 424 29.98 -0.20 -21.44
C GLN A 424 30.75 -1.45 -21.02
N LEU A 425 31.79 -1.83 -21.75
CA LEU A 425 32.66 -2.96 -21.45
C LEU A 425 33.96 -2.48 -20.82
N ALA A 426 34.25 -2.95 -19.63
CA ALA A 426 35.52 -2.72 -18.97
C ALA A 426 36.49 -3.89 -19.25
N LYS A 427 37.80 -3.63 -19.24
CA LYS A 427 38.87 -4.62 -19.39
C LYS A 427 39.81 -4.52 -18.21
N GLU A 428 40.68 -5.50 -18.05
CA GLU A 428 41.71 -5.52 -17.02
C GLU A 428 42.50 -4.21 -16.95
N GLY A 429 42.56 -3.63 -15.76
CA GLY A 429 43.19 -2.35 -15.44
C GLY A 429 42.29 -1.13 -15.59
N ASP A 430 41.06 -1.28 -16.09
CA ASP A 430 40.08 -0.20 -16.09
C ASP A 430 39.50 0.00 -14.68
N THR A 431 39.15 1.25 -14.36
CA THR A 431 38.41 1.53 -13.11
C THR A 431 36.90 1.62 -13.43
N ILE A 432 36.12 0.86 -12.73
CA ILE A 432 34.66 0.95 -12.71
C ILE A 432 34.26 1.83 -11.52
N THR A 433 33.39 2.78 -11.73
CA THR A 433 32.86 3.64 -10.67
C THR A 433 31.34 3.56 -10.66
N LEU A 434 30.78 3.18 -9.51
CA LEU A 434 29.37 3.29 -9.19
C LEU A 434 29.12 4.63 -8.53
N THR A 435 28.19 5.40 -9.06
CA THR A 435 27.73 6.68 -8.50
C THR A 435 26.25 6.55 -8.18
N VAL A 436 25.86 6.93 -6.96
CA VAL A 436 24.49 6.88 -6.48
C VAL A 436 24.07 8.23 -5.92
N GLU A 437 22.90 8.71 -6.30
CA GLU A 437 22.25 9.88 -5.68
C GLU A 437 20.94 9.45 -5.04
N SER A 438 20.61 10.03 -3.89
CA SER A 438 19.39 9.76 -3.13
C SER A 438 18.52 11.00 -2.96
N SER A 439 17.21 10.80 -2.76
CA SER A 439 16.23 11.85 -2.49
C SER A 439 16.55 12.64 -1.23
N GLU A 440 17.22 12.00 -0.27
CA GLU A 440 17.59 12.57 1.02
C GLU A 440 18.97 12.07 1.49
N ALA A 441 19.43 12.58 2.64
CA ALA A 441 20.71 12.17 3.20
C ALA A 441 20.63 10.76 3.77
N LEU A 442 21.51 9.87 3.33
CA LEU A 442 21.63 8.51 3.84
C LEU A 442 22.61 8.43 4.99
N LYS A 443 22.30 7.60 5.97
CA LYS A 443 23.18 7.20 7.07
C LYS A 443 24.21 6.19 6.58
N SER A 444 23.78 5.28 5.69
CA SER A 444 24.64 4.26 5.11
C SER A 444 24.14 3.87 3.70
N LEU A 445 25.08 3.46 2.87
CA LEU A 445 24.81 2.88 1.55
C LEU A 445 25.88 1.81 1.28
N SER A 446 25.45 0.63 0.88
CA SER A 446 26.33 -0.51 0.59
C SER A 446 25.90 -1.26 -0.66
N VAL A 447 26.87 -1.79 -1.40
CA VAL A 447 26.66 -2.83 -2.41
C VAL A 447 26.62 -4.18 -1.70
N MET A 448 25.62 -4.99 -1.98
CA MET A 448 25.50 -6.33 -1.43
C MET A 448 26.19 -7.32 -2.39
N GLY A 449 27.20 -8.03 -1.90
CA GLY A 449 27.84 -9.11 -2.64
C GLY A 449 26.91 -10.32 -2.81
N SER A 450 27.24 -11.19 -3.74
CA SER A 450 26.50 -12.44 -3.99
C SER A 450 26.46 -13.40 -2.78
N ASP A 451 27.35 -13.21 -1.83
CA ASP A 451 27.42 -13.94 -0.55
C ASP A 451 26.64 -13.23 0.58
N GLY A 452 25.97 -12.10 0.27
CA GLY A 452 25.25 -11.28 1.22
C GLY A 452 26.14 -10.34 2.06
N SER A 453 27.44 -10.23 1.74
CA SER A 453 28.33 -9.31 2.45
C SER A 453 28.18 -7.86 1.93
N PRO A 454 28.07 -6.83 2.81
CA PRO A 454 27.98 -5.45 2.38
C PRO A 454 29.34 -4.82 2.13
N THR A 455 29.52 -4.16 0.98
CA THR A 455 30.63 -3.27 0.69
C THR A 455 30.14 -1.82 0.75
N PRO A 456 30.56 -1.01 1.73
CA PRO A 456 30.07 0.35 1.89
C PRO A 456 30.57 1.29 0.80
N LEU A 457 29.70 2.17 0.31
CA LEU A 457 30.06 3.29 -0.54
C LEU A 457 30.61 4.46 0.29
N THR A 458 31.38 5.31 -0.36
CA THR A 458 31.91 6.54 0.26
C THR A 458 31.04 7.73 -0.09
N ALA A 459 30.61 8.49 0.90
CA ALA A 459 29.86 9.72 0.69
C ALA A 459 30.72 10.79 -0.01
N VAL A 460 30.12 11.46 -0.99
CA VAL A 460 30.75 12.57 -1.72
C VAL A 460 30.23 13.90 -1.17
N GLY A 461 31.15 14.76 -0.70
CA GLY A 461 30.76 16.05 -0.11
C GLY A 461 30.13 15.94 1.28
N ASN A 462 29.36 16.96 1.67
CA ASN A 462 28.78 17.08 3.00
C ASN A 462 27.26 16.88 3.04
N THR A 463 26.64 16.51 1.93
CA THR A 463 25.17 16.41 1.83
C THR A 463 24.64 15.04 2.28
N GLY A 464 25.51 14.00 2.26
CA GLY A 464 25.07 12.61 2.49
C GLY A 464 24.12 12.06 1.43
N ARG A 465 24.01 12.75 0.28
CA ARG A 465 23.10 12.37 -0.82
C ARG A 465 23.80 11.80 -2.04
N GLU A 466 25.09 11.99 -2.13
CA GLU A 466 25.93 11.47 -3.22
C GLU A 466 26.94 10.49 -2.67
N TRP A 467 27.07 9.33 -3.32
CA TRP A 467 27.91 8.23 -2.87
C TRP A 467 28.63 7.61 -4.04
N THR A 468 29.87 7.16 -3.81
CA THR A 468 30.64 6.47 -4.83
C THR A 468 31.35 5.24 -4.28
N LEU A 469 31.52 4.26 -5.16
CA LEU A 469 32.41 3.12 -4.97
C LEU A 469 33.19 2.95 -6.27
N SER A 470 34.51 2.85 -6.19
CA SER A 470 35.34 2.56 -7.37
C SER A 470 36.17 1.32 -7.12
N ASP A 471 36.27 0.49 -8.15
CA ASP A 471 37.06 -0.72 -8.14
C ASP A 471 37.79 -0.88 -9.46
N THR A 472 38.91 -1.62 -9.46
CA THR A 472 39.72 -1.87 -10.65
C THR A 472 39.45 -3.29 -11.13
N VAL A 473 39.23 -3.45 -12.42
CA VAL A 473 38.98 -4.76 -13.04
C VAL A 473 40.25 -5.58 -13.03
N ASP A 474 40.21 -6.73 -12.39
CA ASP A 474 41.27 -7.70 -12.33
C ASP A 474 41.13 -8.78 -13.42
N SER A 475 42.21 -9.57 -13.64
CA SER A 475 42.25 -10.64 -14.65
C SER A 475 41.21 -11.77 -14.44
N ASP A 476 40.71 -11.88 -13.21
CA ASP A 476 39.75 -12.91 -12.79
C ASP A 476 38.29 -12.43 -12.90
N ASP A 477 38.09 -11.13 -13.16
CA ASP A 477 36.77 -10.56 -13.34
C ASP A 477 36.20 -10.90 -14.72
N SER A 478 35.07 -11.53 -14.77
CA SER A 478 34.38 -11.86 -16.01
C SER A 478 32.86 -11.92 -15.85
N GLY A 479 32.11 -11.36 -16.78
CA GLY A 479 30.66 -11.45 -16.84
C GLY A 479 29.95 -10.12 -16.69
N GLU A 480 28.63 -10.17 -16.43
CA GLU A 480 27.79 -9.00 -16.19
C GLU A 480 27.88 -8.56 -14.72
N LEU A 481 28.03 -7.25 -14.49
CA LEU A 481 27.97 -6.66 -13.15
C LEU A 481 26.51 -6.57 -12.70
N GLY A 482 26.09 -7.54 -11.89
CA GLY A 482 24.85 -7.45 -11.14
C GLY A 482 25.14 -7.03 -9.70
N PHE A 483 24.41 -6.05 -9.17
CA PHE A 483 24.53 -5.63 -7.78
C PHE A 483 23.17 -5.28 -7.19
N THR A 484 23.08 -5.38 -5.86
CA THR A 484 21.93 -4.89 -5.07
C THR A 484 22.45 -3.83 -4.10
N LEU A 485 21.73 -2.72 -4.00
CA LEU A 485 22.05 -1.66 -3.06
C LEU A 485 21.19 -1.80 -1.81
N ALA A 486 21.82 -1.72 -0.64
CA ALA A 486 21.13 -1.61 0.63
C ALA A 486 21.47 -0.24 1.25
N TYR A 487 20.47 0.50 1.69
CA TYR A 487 20.64 1.85 2.21
C TYR A 487 19.66 2.14 3.34
N GLU A 488 20.07 3.09 4.20
CA GLU A 488 19.32 3.54 5.37
C GLU A 488 19.47 5.06 5.48
N ASP A 489 18.37 5.79 5.71
CA ASP A 489 18.41 7.22 5.97
C ASP A 489 18.87 7.55 7.40
N LEU A 490 18.91 8.85 7.71
CA LEU A 490 19.31 9.32 9.06
C LEU A 490 18.25 8.99 10.13
N ALA A 491 17.01 8.72 9.74
CA ALA A 491 15.93 8.33 10.62
C ALA A 491 15.88 6.81 10.89
N GLY A 492 16.62 6.02 10.10
CA GLY A 492 16.68 4.55 10.23
C GLY A 492 15.73 3.80 9.29
N ASN A 493 15.10 4.50 8.32
CA ASN A 493 14.29 3.85 7.30
C ASN A 493 15.20 3.21 6.26
N ALA A 494 14.95 1.95 5.94
CA ALA A 494 15.80 1.16 5.06
C ALA A 494 15.14 0.90 3.72
N GLY A 495 15.96 0.90 2.65
CA GLY A 495 15.54 0.52 1.30
C GLY A 495 16.53 -0.42 0.63
N THR A 496 16.11 -1.08 -0.42
CA THR A 496 16.93 -1.92 -1.29
C THR A 496 16.59 -1.64 -2.75
N SER A 497 17.59 -1.66 -3.63
CA SER A 497 17.42 -1.42 -5.07
C SER A 497 18.29 -2.38 -5.89
#